data_c175af3cb4a7fe051f6dbd87f0c71b7b
#
_entry.id   c175af3cb4a7fe051f6dbd87f0c71b7b
#
_cell.length_a   1.000
_cell.length_b   1.000
_cell.length_c   1.000
_cell.angle_alpha   90.00
_cell.angle_beta   90.00
_cell.angle_gamma   90.00
#
_symmetry.space_group_name_H-M   'P 1'
#
loop_
_entity.id
_entity.type
_entity.pdbx_description
1 polymer ?
#
loop_
_entity_poly.entity_id
_entity_poly.type
_entity_poly.pdbx_seq_one_letter_code
_entity_poly.pdbx_strand_id
1 'polypeptide(L)'
;MSTPAILLLTFFLVIPVLLAFGLSFTNARLISPNAPRLVGFDNFLRAFEDPVFLQSLWNTFAFALVIVPVQSALGLLLAVLVNQRIRGVFLFRVIYFIPVVTSIVVVSILWKLMYSEDGLINSFINTVTFGAWNGVDWLGEQSTAMPAIIVLSIWQAVGFHMVIWLSGLQTIPGELYEAARVDGASTWRQFTNVTWPGLRPTMIFVLITITIDALRLFVQVDVMTQGGPIDATTTLVYHAVRAGYRQQEVGYGATISLIFFVLVLIIALVQRWLTREKD
;
A
#
# COMPACT_ATOMS: atom_id res chain seq x y z
N MET A 1 -20.16 22.11 -20.19
CA MET A 1 -20.66 21.06 -19.27
C MET A 1 -19.72 20.70 -18.12
N SER A 2 -18.47 21.18 -18.08
CA SER A 2 -17.47 20.85 -17.05
C SER A 2 -17.60 21.65 -15.73
N THR A 3 -18.39 22.73 -15.71
CA THR A 3 -18.52 23.67 -14.58
C THR A 3 -18.93 23.00 -13.26
N PRO A 4 -19.97 22.12 -13.19
CA PRO A 4 -20.33 21.47 -11.91
C PRO A 4 -19.23 20.54 -11.39
N ALA A 5 -18.54 19.82 -12.27
CA ALA A 5 -17.45 18.95 -11.88
C ALA A 5 -16.25 19.74 -11.33
N ILE A 6 -15.90 20.86 -11.98
CA ILE A 6 -14.81 21.75 -11.52
C ILE A 6 -15.17 22.37 -10.16
N LEU A 7 -16.41 22.81 -9.96
CA LEU A 7 -16.86 23.36 -8.66
C LEU A 7 -16.76 22.31 -7.56
N LEU A 8 -17.22 21.07 -7.80
CA LEU A 8 -17.12 19.98 -6.82
C LEU A 8 -15.66 19.62 -6.49
N LEU A 9 -14.80 19.51 -7.51
CA LEU A 9 -13.37 19.26 -7.30
C LEU A 9 -12.72 20.40 -6.52
N THR A 10 -13.04 21.65 -6.85
CA THR A 10 -12.49 22.81 -6.14
C THR A 10 -12.92 22.78 -4.66
N PHE A 11 -14.21 22.58 -4.40
CA PHE A 11 -14.75 22.64 -3.05
C PHE A 11 -14.31 21.46 -2.17
N PHE A 12 -14.32 20.24 -2.71
CA PHE A 12 -14.04 19.04 -1.90
C PHE A 12 -12.58 18.57 -1.95
N LEU A 13 -11.77 19.06 -2.88
CA LEU A 13 -10.37 18.64 -2.98
C LEU A 13 -9.43 19.84 -2.83
N VAL A 14 -9.58 20.91 -3.63
CA VAL A 14 -8.61 22.00 -3.63
C VAL A 14 -8.68 22.81 -2.33
N ILE A 15 -9.87 23.21 -1.89
CA ILE A 15 -10.03 24.00 -0.65
C ILE A 15 -9.49 23.26 0.58
N PRO A 16 -9.81 21.97 0.86
CA PRO A 16 -9.23 21.26 1.99
C PRO A 16 -7.70 21.14 1.94
N VAL A 17 -7.12 20.95 0.76
CA VAL A 17 -5.66 20.93 0.60
C VAL A 17 -5.04 22.28 0.92
N LEU A 18 -5.63 23.38 0.45
CA LEU A 18 -5.16 24.73 0.77
C LEU A 18 -5.33 25.07 2.25
N LEU A 19 -6.42 24.62 2.88
CA LEU A 19 -6.62 24.77 4.31
C LEU A 19 -5.58 23.98 5.11
N ALA A 20 -5.31 22.73 4.74
CA ALA A 20 -4.27 21.93 5.39
C ALA A 20 -2.89 22.59 5.21
N PHE A 21 -2.60 23.13 4.00
CA PHE A 21 -1.39 23.93 3.78
C PHE A 21 -1.30 25.13 4.72
N GLY A 22 -2.35 25.94 4.83
CA GLY A 22 -2.37 27.09 5.74
C GLY A 22 -2.23 26.69 7.21
N LEU A 23 -2.92 25.61 7.64
CA LEU A 23 -2.87 25.11 9.02
C LEU A 23 -1.48 24.59 9.40
N SER A 24 -0.70 24.05 8.46
CA SER A 24 0.65 23.54 8.74
C SER A 24 1.62 24.58 9.31
N PHE A 25 1.38 25.85 9.02
CA PHE A 25 2.17 26.97 9.54
C PHE A 25 1.62 27.57 10.84
N THR A 26 0.65 26.91 11.48
CA THR A 26 0.00 27.38 12.69
C THR A 26 0.11 26.39 13.83
N ASN A 27 -0.09 26.87 15.06
CA ASN A 27 -0.25 26.01 16.25
C ASN A 27 -1.71 25.59 16.48
N ALA A 28 -2.49 25.42 15.40
CA ALA A 28 -3.91 25.07 15.50
C ALA A 28 -4.10 23.76 16.27
N ARG A 29 -5.05 23.78 17.19
CA ARG A 29 -5.50 22.60 17.95
C ARG A 29 -6.98 22.36 17.71
N LEU A 30 -7.42 21.11 17.79
CA LEU A 30 -8.81 20.73 17.56
C LEU A 30 -9.72 21.33 18.64
N ILE A 31 -9.26 21.32 19.89
CA ILE A 31 -9.94 21.94 21.04
C ILE A 31 -8.95 22.90 21.65
N SER A 32 -9.20 24.21 21.49
CA SER A 32 -8.39 25.28 22.08
C SER A 32 -9.26 26.49 22.37
N PRO A 33 -9.13 27.12 23.57
CA PRO A 33 -9.79 28.38 23.88
C PRO A 33 -9.18 29.56 23.11
N ASN A 34 -7.96 29.39 22.57
CA ASN A 34 -7.21 30.43 21.88
C ASN A 34 -7.30 30.27 20.37
N ALA A 35 -7.38 31.36 19.64
CA ALA A 35 -7.28 31.37 18.21
C ALA A 35 -5.90 30.83 17.74
N PRO A 36 -5.82 30.11 16.59
CA PRO A 36 -4.57 29.66 16.03
C PRO A 36 -3.62 30.84 15.77
N ARG A 37 -2.33 30.66 16.11
CA ARG A 37 -1.29 31.64 15.83
C ARG A 37 -0.37 31.11 14.75
N LEU A 38 0.16 31.98 13.90
CA LEU A 38 1.21 31.65 12.95
C LEU A 38 2.50 31.34 13.72
N VAL A 39 3.06 30.14 13.48
CA VAL A 39 4.35 29.69 14.03
C VAL A 39 5.40 29.50 12.93
N GLY A 40 5.06 29.84 11.68
CA GLY A 40 5.99 29.71 10.56
C GLY A 40 6.43 28.25 10.33
N PHE A 41 7.73 28.01 10.29
CA PHE A 41 8.30 26.68 10.01
C PHE A 41 8.58 25.84 11.26
N ASP A 42 8.18 26.26 12.46
CA ASP A 42 8.48 25.53 13.70
C ASP A 42 7.93 24.10 13.71
N ASN A 43 6.74 23.88 13.14
CA ASN A 43 6.18 22.53 13.01
C ASN A 43 7.01 21.63 12.09
N PHE A 44 7.62 22.20 11.05
CA PHE A 44 8.49 21.45 10.12
C PHE A 44 9.81 21.09 10.80
N LEU A 45 10.42 22.04 11.53
CA LEU A 45 11.65 21.77 12.29
C LEU A 45 11.38 20.69 13.35
N ARG A 46 10.28 20.83 14.11
CA ARG A 46 9.83 19.84 15.06
C ARG A 46 9.67 18.45 14.42
N ALA A 47 9.10 18.35 13.22
CA ALA A 47 8.91 17.06 12.55
C ALA A 47 10.25 16.34 12.31
N PHE A 48 11.28 17.05 11.88
CA PHE A 48 12.61 16.46 11.65
C PHE A 48 13.38 16.14 12.93
N GLU A 49 12.97 16.71 14.07
CA GLU A 49 13.53 16.41 15.40
C GLU A 49 12.71 15.33 16.14
N ASP A 50 11.48 15.03 15.68
CA ASP A 50 10.59 14.05 16.30
C ASP A 50 11.01 12.61 15.92
N PRO A 51 11.49 11.80 16.90
CA PRO A 51 11.87 10.42 16.63
C PRO A 51 10.73 9.57 16.04
N VAL A 52 9.47 9.86 16.44
CA VAL A 52 8.30 9.13 15.94
C VAL A 52 8.04 9.47 14.48
N PHE A 53 8.22 10.71 14.08
CA PHE A 53 8.13 11.10 12.67
C PHE A 53 9.19 10.38 11.82
N LEU A 54 10.45 10.36 12.26
CA LEU A 54 11.53 9.69 11.54
C LEU A 54 11.29 8.17 11.45
N GLN A 55 10.81 7.55 12.54
CA GLN A 55 10.43 6.14 12.54
C GLN A 55 9.25 5.88 11.59
N SER A 56 8.24 6.74 11.58
CA SER A 56 7.08 6.60 10.70
C SER A 56 7.45 6.75 9.22
N LEU A 57 8.40 7.62 8.92
CA LEU A 57 8.97 7.80 7.59
C LEU A 57 9.66 6.50 7.13
N TRP A 58 10.54 5.95 7.97
CA TRP A 58 11.23 4.70 7.71
C TRP A 58 10.24 3.54 7.51
N ASN A 59 9.28 3.38 8.41
CA ASN A 59 8.28 2.31 8.33
C ASN A 59 7.45 2.39 7.05
N THR A 60 7.07 3.60 6.63
CA THR A 60 6.32 3.82 5.38
C THR A 60 7.14 3.38 4.17
N PHE A 61 8.42 3.76 4.11
CA PHE A 61 9.30 3.36 3.01
C PHE A 61 9.64 1.87 3.05
N ALA A 62 9.96 1.32 4.21
CA ALA A 62 10.28 -0.11 4.37
C ALA A 62 9.08 -0.99 3.95
N PHE A 63 7.87 -0.61 4.36
CA PHE A 63 6.65 -1.27 3.91
C PHE A 63 6.49 -1.21 2.39
N ALA A 64 6.60 -0.02 1.78
CA ALA A 64 6.47 0.14 0.34
C ALA A 64 7.56 -0.64 -0.43
N LEU A 65 8.80 -0.64 0.06
CA LEU A 65 9.92 -1.35 -0.57
C LEU A 65 9.71 -2.86 -0.64
N VAL A 66 9.01 -3.43 0.33
CA VAL A 66 8.68 -4.87 0.35
C VAL A 66 7.39 -5.15 -0.43
N ILE A 67 6.33 -4.38 -0.18
CA ILE A 67 5.01 -4.62 -0.78
C ILE A 67 5.05 -4.47 -2.30
N VAL A 68 5.67 -3.41 -2.82
CA VAL A 68 5.62 -3.11 -4.26
C VAL A 68 6.19 -4.25 -5.11
N PRO A 69 7.41 -4.75 -4.88
CA PRO A 69 7.94 -5.85 -5.69
C PRO A 69 7.23 -7.19 -5.40
N VAL A 70 6.97 -7.51 -4.14
CA VAL A 70 6.39 -8.82 -3.78
C VAL A 70 4.97 -8.96 -4.30
N GLN A 71 4.13 -7.95 -4.09
CA GLN A 71 2.73 -7.96 -4.53
C GLN A 71 2.60 -7.91 -6.05
N SER A 72 3.47 -7.14 -6.73
CA SER A 72 3.54 -7.10 -8.19
C SER A 72 3.95 -8.47 -8.76
N ALA A 73 5.00 -9.08 -8.21
CA ALA A 73 5.49 -10.40 -8.66
C ALA A 73 4.45 -11.51 -8.43
N LEU A 74 3.83 -11.55 -7.24
CA LEU A 74 2.79 -12.52 -6.94
C LEU A 74 1.53 -12.30 -7.81
N GLY A 75 1.13 -11.04 -8.02
CA GLY A 75 0.02 -10.70 -8.90
C GLY A 75 0.26 -11.18 -10.34
N LEU A 76 1.46 -10.93 -10.88
CA LEU A 76 1.86 -11.41 -12.20
C LEU A 76 1.91 -12.95 -12.25
N LEU A 77 2.49 -13.60 -11.26
CA LEU A 77 2.55 -15.06 -11.18
C LEU A 77 1.15 -15.66 -11.23
N LEU A 78 0.24 -15.17 -10.40
CA LEU A 78 -1.15 -15.62 -10.37
C LEU A 78 -1.86 -15.33 -11.71
N ALA A 79 -1.62 -14.17 -12.33
CA ALA A 79 -2.19 -13.81 -13.61
C ALA A 79 -1.73 -14.78 -14.71
N VAL A 80 -0.44 -15.13 -14.77
CA VAL A 80 0.10 -16.11 -15.74
C VAL A 80 -0.52 -17.49 -15.52
N LEU A 81 -0.67 -17.94 -14.27
CA LEU A 81 -1.31 -19.22 -13.94
C LEU A 81 -2.77 -19.24 -14.36
N VAL A 82 -3.53 -18.17 -14.09
CA VAL A 82 -4.96 -18.05 -14.38
C VAL A 82 -5.23 -17.73 -15.88
N ASN A 83 -4.22 -17.27 -16.62
CA ASN A 83 -4.33 -17.05 -18.06
C ASN A 83 -4.31 -18.36 -18.88
N GLN A 84 -3.92 -19.47 -18.27
CA GLN A 84 -3.90 -20.77 -18.92
C GLN A 84 -5.34 -21.31 -19.10
N ARG A 85 -5.56 -22.11 -20.15
CA ARG A 85 -6.85 -22.78 -20.44
C ARG A 85 -7.09 -23.97 -19.50
N ILE A 86 -7.19 -23.70 -18.17
CA ILE A 86 -7.41 -24.74 -17.14
C ILE A 86 -8.90 -24.81 -16.81
N ARG A 87 -9.44 -26.03 -16.62
CA ARG A 87 -10.80 -26.20 -16.11
C ARG A 87 -10.90 -25.61 -14.71
N GLY A 88 -11.93 -24.77 -14.44
CA GLY A 88 -12.13 -24.17 -13.13
C GLY A 88 -11.42 -22.83 -12.90
N VAL A 89 -10.77 -22.23 -13.89
CA VAL A 89 -10.11 -20.90 -13.82
C VAL A 89 -11.02 -19.83 -13.19
N PHE A 90 -12.32 -19.88 -13.49
CA PHE A 90 -13.29 -18.96 -12.90
C PHE A 90 -13.32 -19.05 -11.36
N LEU A 91 -13.29 -20.26 -10.80
CA LEU A 91 -13.29 -20.45 -9.35
C LEU A 91 -12.03 -19.86 -8.69
N PHE A 92 -10.86 -20.08 -9.30
CA PHE A 92 -9.62 -19.47 -8.81
C PHE A 92 -9.69 -17.94 -8.82
N ARG A 93 -10.21 -17.33 -9.89
CA ARG A 93 -10.41 -15.87 -9.96
C ARG A 93 -11.31 -15.37 -8.84
N VAL A 94 -12.41 -16.07 -8.57
CA VAL A 94 -13.33 -15.71 -7.48
C VAL A 94 -12.65 -15.82 -6.12
N ILE A 95 -11.94 -16.91 -5.83
CA ILE A 95 -11.26 -17.14 -4.54
C ILE A 95 -10.23 -16.05 -4.26
N TYR A 96 -9.39 -15.69 -5.25
CA TYR A 96 -8.39 -14.64 -5.07
C TYR A 96 -8.98 -13.24 -5.04
N PHE A 97 -10.18 -13.04 -5.56
CA PHE A 97 -10.84 -11.74 -5.57
C PHE A 97 -11.73 -11.49 -4.34
N ILE A 98 -12.18 -12.52 -3.63
CA ILE A 98 -13.00 -12.39 -2.41
C ILE A 98 -12.34 -11.46 -1.36
N PRO A 99 -11.03 -11.57 -1.03
CA PRO A 99 -10.41 -10.67 -0.06
C PRO A 99 -10.47 -9.20 -0.46
N VAL A 100 -10.41 -8.92 -1.76
CA VAL A 100 -10.41 -7.55 -2.31
C VAL A 100 -11.74 -6.82 -2.07
N VAL A 101 -12.86 -7.52 -2.17
CA VAL A 101 -14.19 -6.94 -1.99
C VAL A 101 -14.64 -6.91 -0.52
N THR A 102 -13.88 -7.55 0.35
CA THR A 102 -14.16 -7.57 1.80
C THR A 102 -13.62 -6.28 2.45
N SER A 103 -14.38 -5.74 3.41
CA SER A 103 -13.93 -4.55 4.15
C SER A 103 -12.58 -4.79 4.81
N ILE A 104 -11.62 -3.91 4.55
CA ILE A 104 -10.26 -4.00 5.13
C ILE A 104 -10.28 -3.94 6.67
N VAL A 105 -11.23 -3.24 7.28
CA VAL A 105 -11.42 -3.19 8.74
C VAL A 105 -11.77 -4.58 9.26
N VAL A 106 -12.76 -5.25 8.65
CA VAL A 106 -13.18 -6.59 9.03
C VAL A 106 -12.04 -7.59 8.86
N VAL A 107 -11.36 -7.53 7.71
CA VAL A 107 -10.19 -8.37 7.43
C VAL A 107 -9.12 -8.16 8.49
N SER A 108 -8.80 -6.90 8.84
CA SER A 108 -7.79 -6.59 9.85
C SER A 108 -8.16 -7.13 11.25
N ILE A 109 -9.44 -7.07 11.62
CA ILE A 109 -9.92 -7.65 12.89
C ILE A 109 -9.77 -9.18 12.89
N LEU A 110 -10.17 -9.85 11.80
CA LEU A 110 -10.05 -11.31 11.68
C LEU A 110 -8.58 -11.76 11.75
N TRP A 111 -7.69 -11.07 11.02
CA TRP A 111 -6.26 -11.38 11.05
C TRP A 111 -5.64 -11.09 12.41
N LYS A 112 -6.07 -10.02 13.10
CA LYS A 112 -5.62 -9.75 14.47
C LYS A 112 -5.96 -10.91 15.41
N LEU A 113 -7.14 -11.51 15.29
CA LEU A 113 -7.52 -12.72 16.06
C LEU A 113 -6.70 -13.94 15.63
N MET A 114 -6.39 -14.09 14.35
CA MET A 114 -5.57 -15.20 13.85
C MET A 114 -4.11 -15.09 14.32
N TYR A 115 -3.60 -13.87 14.51
CA TYR A 115 -2.24 -13.57 14.98
C TYR A 115 -2.08 -13.59 16.51
N SER A 116 -3.15 -13.79 17.28
CA SER A 116 -3.02 -13.93 18.75
C SER A 116 -2.16 -15.14 19.11
N GLU A 117 -1.58 -15.16 20.31
CA GLU A 117 -0.73 -16.25 20.79
C GLU A 117 -1.41 -17.62 20.68
N ASP A 118 -2.70 -17.71 21.06
CA ASP A 118 -3.52 -18.91 20.92
C ASP A 118 -4.30 -18.94 19.57
N GLY A 119 -3.92 -18.10 18.62
CA GLY A 119 -4.63 -17.94 17.37
C GLY A 119 -4.36 -19.07 16.37
N LEU A 120 -5.17 -19.04 15.29
CA LEU A 120 -5.13 -20.08 14.25
C LEU A 120 -3.75 -20.23 13.59
N ILE A 121 -2.99 -19.14 13.42
CA ILE A 121 -1.68 -19.19 12.77
C ILE A 121 -0.69 -19.95 13.64
N ASN A 122 -0.59 -19.62 14.93
CA ASN A 122 0.26 -20.35 15.86
C ASN A 122 -0.17 -21.82 16.01
N SER A 123 -1.47 -22.09 16.12
CA SER A 123 -2.01 -23.45 16.20
C SER A 123 -1.70 -24.28 14.96
N PHE A 124 -1.81 -23.68 13.76
CA PHE A 124 -1.44 -24.33 12.51
C PHE A 124 0.06 -24.65 12.44
N ILE A 125 0.93 -23.67 12.75
CA ILE A 125 2.38 -23.88 12.75
C ILE A 125 2.76 -24.95 13.77
N ASN A 126 2.17 -24.92 14.97
CA ASN A 126 2.42 -25.93 16.02
C ASN A 126 2.03 -27.34 15.55
N THR A 127 0.90 -27.46 14.84
CA THR A 127 0.46 -28.74 14.27
C THR A 127 1.42 -29.26 13.21
N VAL A 128 1.88 -28.41 12.28
CA VAL A 128 2.81 -28.76 11.21
C VAL A 128 4.21 -29.09 11.75
N THR A 129 4.61 -28.44 12.86
CA THR A 129 5.91 -28.67 13.53
C THR A 129 5.85 -29.76 14.60
N PHE A 130 4.73 -30.51 14.67
CA PHE A 130 4.53 -31.60 15.63
C PHE A 130 4.76 -31.19 17.09
N GLY A 131 4.33 -29.96 17.46
CA GLY A 131 4.46 -29.46 18.82
C GLY A 131 5.79 -28.76 19.14
N ALA A 132 6.66 -28.58 18.15
CA ALA A 132 7.95 -27.91 18.35
C ALA A 132 7.86 -26.36 18.36
N TRP A 133 6.69 -25.81 18.08
CA TRP A 133 6.47 -24.36 18.01
C TRP A 133 5.99 -23.80 19.36
N ASN A 134 6.69 -22.81 19.90
CA ASN A 134 6.36 -22.20 21.18
C ASN A 134 5.37 -21.03 21.11
N GLY A 135 4.79 -20.77 19.92
CA GLY A 135 4.00 -19.57 19.70
C GLY A 135 4.83 -18.31 19.54
N VAL A 136 4.24 -17.30 18.90
CA VAL A 136 4.80 -15.96 18.74
C VAL A 136 3.68 -14.95 18.93
N ASP A 137 3.91 -13.91 19.70
CA ASP A 137 3.04 -12.71 19.68
C ASP A 137 3.38 -11.88 18.44
N TRP A 138 2.73 -12.23 17.33
CA TRP A 138 3.00 -11.63 16.02
C TRP A 138 2.85 -10.12 16.00
N LEU A 139 1.97 -9.55 16.81
CA LEU A 139 1.67 -8.12 16.83
C LEU A 139 2.26 -7.40 18.04
N GLY A 140 2.70 -8.13 19.06
CA GLY A 140 3.30 -7.57 20.27
C GLY A 140 4.82 -7.42 20.19
N GLU A 141 5.50 -8.08 19.25
CA GLU A 141 6.94 -7.95 19.06
C GLU A 141 7.30 -6.99 17.94
N GLN A 142 8.33 -6.14 18.15
CA GLN A 142 8.78 -5.16 17.15
C GLN A 142 9.23 -5.78 15.82
N SER A 143 9.83 -6.96 15.89
CA SER A 143 10.39 -7.68 14.73
C SER A 143 9.32 -8.31 13.85
N THR A 144 8.16 -8.66 14.41
CA THR A 144 7.10 -9.43 13.72
C THR A 144 5.89 -8.60 13.33
N ALA A 145 5.62 -7.49 14.04
CA ALA A 145 4.40 -6.70 13.84
C ALA A 145 4.28 -6.12 12.42
N MET A 146 5.31 -5.47 11.89
CA MET A 146 5.27 -4.95 10.52
C MET A 146 5.25 -6.07 9.47
N PRO A 147 6.06 -7.14 9.54
CA PRO A 147 5.92 -8.32 8.69
C PRO A 147 4.50 -8.93 8.69
N ALA A 148 3.84 -9.02 9.83
CA ALA A 148 2.47 -9.52 9.92
C ALA A 148 1.48 -8.65 9.14
N ILE A 149 1.59 -7.32 9.24
CA ILE A 149 0.80 -6.39 8.45
C ILE A 149 1.10 -6.52 6.95
N ILE A 150 2.37 -6.73 6.57
CA ILE A 150 2.78 -6.96 5.17
C ILE A 150 2.10 -8.21 4.61
N VAL A 151 2.12 -9.33 5.33
CA VAL A 151 1.50 -10.59 4.89
C VAL A 151 -0.01 -10.43 4.66
N LEU A 152 -0.71 -9.81 5.61
CA LEU A 152 -2.13 -9.48 5.45
C LEU A 152 -2.38 -8.62 4.21
N SER A 153 -1.59 -7.57 4.03
CA SER A 153 -1.75 -6.60 2.94
C SER A 153 -1.53 -7.25 1.58
N ILE A 154 -0.52 -8.14 1.46
CA ILE A 154 -0.28 -8.92 0.24
C ILE A 154 -1.49 -9.81 -0.05
N TRP A 155 -1.93 -10.61 0.92
CA TRP A 155 -3.04 -11.53 0.75
C TRP A 155 -4.32 -10.80 0.35
N GLN A 156 -4.61 -9.67 0.97
CA GLN A 156 -5.84 -8.91 0.74
C GLN A 156 -5.90 -8.30 -0.66
N ALA A 157 -4.80 -7.79 -1.20
CA ALA A 157 -4.83 -7.01 -2.43
C ALA A 157 -4.22 -7.72 -3.66
N VAL A 158 -3.57 -8.87 -3.50
CA VAL A 158 -2.92 -9.58 -4.61
C VAL A 158 -3.90 -9.96 -5.73
N GLY A 159 -5.15 -10.29 -5.38
CA GLY A 159 -6.19 -10.63 -6.35
C GLY A 159 -6.57 -9.46 -7.27
N PHE A 160 -6.57 -8.24 -6.75
CA PHE A 160 -6.81 -7.05 -7.56
C PHE A 160 -5.71 -6.86 -8.61
N HIS A 161 -4.45 -6.93 -8.19
CA HIS A 161 -3.32 -6.78 -9.09
C HIS A 161 -3.19 -7.95 -10.07
N MET A 162 -3.57 -9.17 -9.66
CA MET A 162 -3.70 -10.31 -10.57
C MET A 162 -4.66 -10.01 -11.73
N VAL A 163 -5.82 -9.40 -11.47
CA VAL A 163 -6.80 -9.08 -12.53
C VAL A 163 -6.25 -8.03 -13.49
N ILE A 164 -5.54 -7.02 -12.99
CA ILE A 164 -4.90 -6.00 -13.83
C ILE A 164 -3.82 -6.64 -14.72
N TRP A 165 -2.94 -7.46 -14.14
CA TRP A 165 -1.92 -8.19 -14.89
C TRP A 165 -2.54 -9.13 -15.95
N LEU A 166 -3.63 -9.83 -15.59
CA LEU A 166 -4.35 -10.70 -16.50
C LEU A 166 -4.92 -9.93 -17.69
N SER A 167 -5.52 -8.76 -17.43
CA SER A 167 -6.00 -7.86 -18.49
C SER A 167 -4.87 -7.48 -19.45
N GLY A 168 -3.69 -7.10 -18.91
CA GLY A 168 -2.52 -6.81 -19.72
C GLY A 168 -2.02 -8.01 -20.54
N LEU A 169 -2.00 -9.21 -19.97
CA LEU A 169 -1.64 -10.43 -20.70
C LEU A 169 -2.57 -10.70 -21.88
N GLN A 170 -3.85 -10.38 -21.75
CA GLN A 170 -4.85 -10.59 -22.79
C GLN A 170 -4.80 -9.55 -23.92
N THR A 171 -4.09 -8.44 -23.77
CA THR A 171 -3.91 -7.44 -24.83
C THR A 171 -2.76 -7.81 -25.78
N ILE A 172 -1.89 -8.76 -25.43
CA ILE A 172 -0.76 -9.16 -26.26
C ILE A 172 -1.28 -10.01 -27.42
N PRO A 173 -1.02 -9.64 -28.69
CA PRO A 173 -1.48 -10.39 -29.84
C PRO A 173 -0.96 -11.83 -29.86
N GLY A 174 -1.85 -12.78 -30.09
CA GLY A 174 -1.49 -14.21 -30.17
C GLY A 174 -0.49 -14.53 -31.25
N GLU A 175 -0.52 -13.78 -32.36
CA GLU A 175 0.39 -13.89 -33.51
C GLU A 175 1.87 -13.78 -33.11
N LEU A 176 2.19 -12.93 -32.09
CA LEU A 176 3.57 -12.82 -31.61
C LEU A 176 4.07 -14.11 -30.96
N TYR A 177 3.18 -14.82 -30.25
CA TYR A 177 3.51 -16.12 -29.68
C TYR A 177 3.64 -17.21 -30.73
N GLU A 178 2.83 -17.12 -31.80
CA GLU A 178 2.91 -18.03 -32.93
C GLU A 178 4.20 -17.85 -33.72
N ALA A 179 4.58 -16.60 -34.02
CA ALA A 179 5.87 -16.30 -34.67
C ALA A 179 7.04 -16.80 -33.83
N ALA A 180 7.05 -16.50 -32.50
CA ALA A 180 8.09 -16.97 -31.62
C ALA A 180 8.19 -18.49 -31.54
N ARG A 181 7.09 -19.25 -31.69
CA ARG A 181 7.09 -20.71 -31.77
C ARG A 181 7.66 -21.21 -33.07
N VAL A 182 7.36 -20.58 -34.20
CA VAL A 182 7.94 -20.91 -35.52
C VAL A 182 9.46 -20.71 -35.49
N ASP A 183 9.94 -19.66 -34.80
CA ASP A 183 11.36 -19.38 -34.57
C ASP A 183 12.02 -20.32 -33.54
N GLY A 184 11.30 -21.32 -33.01
CA GLY A 184 11.83 -22.28 -32.04
C GLY A 184 12.05 -21.71 -30.63
N ALA A 185 11.40 -20.62 -30.26
CA ALA A 185 11.55 -20.03 -28.94
C ALA A 185 10.90 -20.91 -27.85
N SER A 186 11.68 -21.26 -26.83
CA SER A 186 11.17 -21.91 -25.60
C SER A 186 10.17 -21.03 -24.85
N THR A 187 9.38 -21.61 -23.94
CA THR A 187 8.41 -20.88 -23.12
C THR A 187 9.05 -19.71 -22.35
N TRP A 188 10.28 -19.91 -21.84
CA TRP A 188 11.04 -18.85 -21.18
C TRP A 188 11.43 -17.71 -22.14
N ARG A 189 11.87 -18.05 -23.35
CA ARG A 189 12.17 -17.05 -24.39
C ARG A 189 10.92 -16.32 -24.84
N GLN A 190 9.78 -17.00 -24.97
CA GLN A 190 8.50 -16.34 -25.24
C GLN A 190 8.11 -15.38 -24.11
N PHE A 191 8.30 -15.77 -22.85
CA PHE A 191 8.04 -14.89 -21.72
C PHE A 191 8.94 -13.65 -21.74
N THR A 192 10.24 -13.81 -21.91
CA THR A 192 11.21 -12.68 -21.86
C THR A 192 11.13 -11.75 -23.07
N ASN A 193 10.83 -12.29 -24.27
CA ASN A 193 10.91 -11.53 -25.52
C ASN A 193 9.54 -11.07 -26.07
N VAL A 194 8.44 -11.69 -25.62
CA VAL A 194 7.07 -11.34 -26.05
C VAL A 194 6.25 -10.85 -24.88
N THR A 195 6.12 -11.68 -23.82
CA THR A 195 5.23 -11.39 -22.71
C THR A 195 5.71 -10.17 -21.89
N TRP A 196 6.96 -10.21 -21.44
CA TRP A 196 7.52 -9.16 -20.58
C TRP A 196 7.55 -7.79 -21.26
N PRO A 197 8.00 -7.63 -22.50
CA PRO A 197 7.91 -6.35 -23.22
C PRO A 197 6.47 -5.91 -23.47
N GLY A 198 5.58 -6.84 -23.85
CA GLY A 198 4.16 -6.55 -24.07
C GLY A 198 3.41 -6.11 -22.80
N LEU A 199 3.87 -6.52 -21.62
CA LEU A 199 3.30 -6.12 -20.34
C LEU A 199 3.82 -4.77 -19.82
N ARG A 200 4.77 -4.13 -20.48
CA ARG A 200 5.40 -2.91 -19.99
C ARG A 200 4.41 -1.80 -19.59
N PRO A 201 3.36 -1.48 -20.39
CA PRO A 201 2.38 -0.48 -19.99
C PRO A 201 1.59 -0.90 -18.74
N THR A 202 1.18 -2.16 -18.67
CA THR A 202 0.47 -2.73 -17.52
C THR A 202 1.34 -2.75 -16.28
N MET A 203 2.63 -3.10 -16.41
CA MET A 203 3.60 -3.09 -15.31
C MET A 203 3.73 -1.70 -14.69
N ILE A 204 3.84 -0.67 -15.53
CA ILE A 204 3.92 0.74 -15.07
C ILE A 204 2.67 1.07 -14.25
N PHE A 205 1.49 0.77 -14.76
CA PHE A 205 0.23 1.03 -14.08
C PHE A 205 0.13 0.28 -12.74
N VAL A 206 0.48 -1.01 -12.71
CA VAL A 206 0.47 -1.84 -11.50
C VAL A 206 1.45 -1.30 -10.46
N LEU A 207 2.69 -0.99 -10.85
CA LEU A 207 3.68 -0.46 -9.91
C LEU A 207 3.26 0.88 -9.31
N ILE A 208 2.67 1.78 -10.11
CA ILE A 208 2.16 3.06 -9.61
C ILE A 208 1.01 2.84 -8.62
N THR A 209 0.04 1.99 -8.95
CA THR A 209 -1.11 1.73 -8.07
C THR A 209 -0.69 1.08 -6.76
N ILE A 210 0.16 0.05 -6.79
CA ILE A 210 0.68 -0.59 -5.56
C ILE A 210 1.46 0.42 -4.73
N THR A 211 2.28 1.28 -5.35
CA THR A 211 3.06 2.29 -4.62
C THR A 211 2.16 3.29 -3.89
N ILE A 212 1.12 3.79 -4.57
CA ILE A 212 0.15 4.71 -3.96
C ILE A 212 -0.55 4.03 -2.76
N ASP A 213 -1.01 2.79 -2.93
CA ASP A 213 -1.71 2.05 -1.87
C ASP A 213 -0.77 1.74 -0.70
N ALA A 214 0.49 1.37 -0.97
CA ALA A 214 1.49 1.11 0.05
C ALA A 214 1.80 2.35 0.90
N LEU A 215 1.99 3.51 0.26
CA LEU A 215 2.26 4.75 0.97
C LEU A 215 1.08 5.22 1.83
N ARG A 216 -0.15 4.84 1.49
CA ARG A 216 -1.38 5.21 2.21
C ARG A 216 -1.76 4.22 3.32
N LEU A 217 -0.87 3.33 3.74
CA LEU A 217 -1.12 2.36 4.79
C LEU A 217 -1.55 3.05 6.10
N PHE A 218 -2.80 2.82 6.49
CA PHE A 218 -3.40 3.39 7.70
C PHE A 218 -4.28 2.38 8.44
N VAL A 219 -5.31 1.83 7.77
CA VAL A 219 -6.38 1.05 8.43
C VAL A 219 -5.83 -0.19 9.14
N GLN A 220 -4.94 -0.93 8.49
CA GLN A 220 -4.33 -2.13 9.06
C GLN A 220 -3.53 -1.79 10.34
N VAL A 221 -2.75 -0.69 10.28
CA VAL A 221 -1.99 -0.21 11.45
C VAL A 221 -2.94 0.22 12.56
N ASP A 222 -3.96 1.00 12.24
CA ASP A 222 -4.91 1.54 13.25
C ASP A 222 -5.70 0.43 13.96
N VAL A 223 -6.14 -0.59 13.22
CA VAL A 223 -6.97 -1.69 13.75
C VAL A 223 -6.14 -2.75 14.47
N MET A 224 -4.98 -3.12 13.91
CA MET A 224 -4.23 -4.28 14.42
C MET A 224 -3.28 -3.92 15.57
N THR A 225 -2.52 -2.84 15.43
CA THR A 225 -1.39 -2.52 16.31
C THR A 225 -1.48 -1.15 16.96
N GLN A 226 -2.28 -0.24 16.40
CA GLN A 226 -2.33 1.17 16.81
C GLN A 226 -0.95 1.85 16.80
N GLY A 227 -0.10 1.45 15.83
CA GLY A 227 1.27 1.94 15.68
C GLY A 227 2.32 1.18 16.50
N GLY A 228 1.90 0.33 17.46
CA GLY A 228 2.79 -0.43 18.32
C GLY A 228 3.43 -1.67 17.69
N PRO A 229 4.26 -2.38 18.46
CA PRO A 229 4.86 -1.95 19.72
C PRO A 229 5.93 -0.87 19.50
N ILE A 230 6.05 0.07 20.44
CA ILE A 230 7.06 1.15 20.45
C ILE A 230 7.23 1.82 19.05
N ASP A 231 6.11 2.25 18.45
CA ASP A 231 6.02 2.86 17.12
C ASP A 231 6.58 2.01 15.95
N ALA A 232 6.82 0.70 16.14
CA ALA A 232 7.37 -0.20 15.10
C ALA A 232 6.50 -0.33 13.85
N THR A 233 5.20 -0.04 13.95
CA THR A 233 4.27 -0.08 12.82
C THR A 233 3.67 1.30 12.49
N THR A 234 4.06 2.35 13.22
CA THR A 234 3.59 3.72 12.95
C THR A 234 4.03 4.15 11.54
N THR A 235 3.06 4.48 10.67
CA THR A 235 3.30 5.03 9.33
C THR A 235 3.05 6.54 9.32
N LEU A 236 3.50 7.25 8.27
CA LEU A 236 3.31 8.69 8.15
C LEU A 236 1.82 9.08 8.20
N VAL A 237 0.96 8.34 7.49
CA VAL A 237 -0.48 8.61 7.49
C VAL A 237 -1.08 8.36 8.89
N TYR A 238 -0.69 7.26 9.54
CA TYR A 238 -1.13 6.97 10.89
C TYR A 238 -0.65 8.04 11.88
N HIS A 239 0.61 8.47 11.78
CA HIS A 239 1.17 9.53 12.64
C HIS A 239 0.47 10.88 12.45
N ALA A 240 0.19 11.28 11.20
CA ALA A 240 -0.56 12.51 10.91
C ALA A 240 -1.96 12.51 11.55
N VAL A 241 -2.69 11.38 11.42
CA VAL A 241 -4.01 11.22 12.03
C VAL A 241 -3.92 11.21 13.57
N ARG A 242 -2.93 10.49 14.14
CA ARG A 242 -2.69 10.46 15.58
C ARG A 242 -2.40 11.86 16.14
N ALA A 243 -1.51 12.62 15.51
CA ALA A 243 -1.17 13.98 15.90
C ALA A 243 -2.38 14.91 15.78
N GLY A 244 -3.05 14.93 14.64
CA GLY A 244 -4.14 15.87 14.37
C GLY A 244 -5.39 15.61 15.19
N TYR A 245 -5.81 14.34 15.33
CA TYR A 245 -7.09 14.01 15.99
C TYR A 245 -6.94 13.48 17.41
N ARG A 246 -6.01 12.55 17.68
CA ARG A 246 -5.87 11.97 19.03
C ARG A 246 -5.11 12.88 19.98
N GLN A 247 -4.05 13.54 19.51
CA GLN A 247 -3.28 14.53 20.27
C GLN A 247 -3.82 15.95 20.11
N GLN A 248 -4.82 16.13 19.23
CA GLN A 248 -5.49 17.41 18.99
C GLN A 248 -4.56 18.51 18.42
N GLU A 249 -3.39 18.16 17.91
CA GLU A 249 -2.41 19.07 17.31
C GLU A 249 -2.62 19.17 15.79
N VAL A 250 -3.70 19.85 15.37
CA VAL A 250 -4.11 19.94 13.96
C VAL A 250 -3.03 20.57 13.09
N GLY A 251 -2.35 21.62 13.59
CA GLY A 251 -1.25 22.26 12.87
C GLY A 251 -0.09 21.30 12.58
N TYR A 252 0.31 20.51 13.59
CA TYR A 252 1.38 19.51 13.43
C TYR A 252 0.94 18.33 12.54
N GLY A 253 -0.28 17.82 12.72
CA GLY A 253 -0.85 16.79 11.84
C GLY A 253 -0.94 17.24 10.38
N ALA A 254 -1.31 18.50 10.14
CA ALA A 254 -1.32 19.11 8.81
C ALA A 254 0.10 19.22 8.22
N THR A 255 1.11 19.54 9.04
CA THR A 255 2.52 19.57 8.61
C THR A 255 2.99 18.20 8.16
N ILE A 256 2.74 17.12 8.94
CA ILE A 256 3.09 15.75 8.57
C ILE A 256 2.39 15.36 7.25
N SER A 257 1.11 15.72 7.11
CA SER A 257 0.33 15.46 5.89
C SER A 257 0.90 16.20 4.67
N LEU A 258 1.37 17.43 4.84
CA LEU A 258 1.99 18.19 3.75
C LEU A 258 3.34 17.61 3.35
N ILE A 259 4.18 17.22 4.31
CA ILE A 259 5.46 16.54 4.02
C ILE A 259 5.18 15.24 3.28
N PHE A 260 4.20 14.45 3.73
CA PHE A 260 3.77 13.22 3.06
C PHE A 260 3.29 13.48 1.62
N PHE A 261 2.49 14.52 1.41
CA PHE A 261 2.02 14.90 0.08
C PHE A 261 3.18 15.24 -0.87
N VAL A 262 4.14 16.04 -0.42
CA VAL A 262 5.34 16.39 -1.22
C VAL A 262 6.15 15.13 -1.54
N LEU A 263 6.31 14.23 -0.58
CA LEU A 263 7.00 12.96 -0.75
C LEU A 263 6.33 12.06 -1.79
N VAL A 264 5.01 11.89 -1.72
CA VAL A 264 4.24 11.11 -2.71
C VAL A 264 4.35 11.75 -4.09
N LEU A 265 4.30 13.08 -4.18
CA LEU A 265 4.47 13.80 -5.45
C LEU A 265 5.85 13.54 -6.05
N ILE A 266 6.91 13.62 -5.26
CA ILE A 266 8.28 13.31 -5.72
C ILE A 266 8.37 11.87 -6.23
N ILE A 267 7.85 10.89 -5.48
CA ILE A 267 7.85 9.48 -5.89
C ILE A 267 7.09 9.31 -7.22
N ALA A 268 5.92 9.92 -7.35
CA ALA A 268 5.12 9.84 -8.58
C ALA A 268 5.85 10.46 -9.78
N LEU A 269 6.52 11.59 -9.59
CA LEU A 269 7.32 12.24 -10.64
C LEU A 269 8.53 11.38 -11.03
N VAL A 270 9.22 10.79 -10.06
CA VAL A 270 10.35 9.89 -10.31
C VAL A 270 9.86 8.63 -11.05
N GLN A 271 8.78 8.01 -10.62
CA GLN A 271 8.19 6.86 -11.32
C GLN A 271 7.83 7.23 -12.76
N ARG A 272 7.15 8.36 -12.98
CA ARG A 272 6.81 8.85 -14.32
C ARG A 272 8.04 9.08 -15.18
N TRP A 273 9.12 9.63 -14.62
CA TRP A 273 10.38 9.86 -15.34
C TRP A 273 11.07 8.55 -15.74
N LEU A 274 11.14 7.57 -14.80
CA LEU A 274 11.75 6.27 -15.04
C LEU A 274 10.96 5.42 -16.05
N THR A 275 9.64 5.62 -16.14
CA THR A 275 8.75 4.84 -17.00
C THR A 275 8.45 5.54 -18.34
N ARG A 276 8.94 6.75 -18.54
CA ARG A 276 8.77 7.48 -19.79
C ARG A 276 9.45 6.72 -20.94
N GLU A 277 8.69 6.41 -21.96
CA GLU A 277 9.25 5.85 -23.20
C GLU A 277 10.22 6.88 -23.77
N LYS A 278 11.43 6.42 -24.09
CA LYS A 278 12.33 7.18 -24.95
C LYS A 278 11.84 6.92 -26.37
N ASP A 279 11.10 7.88 -26.91
CA ASP A 279 10.80 7.94 -28.35
C ASP A 279 12.09 7.98 -29.15
#